data_3b645cf512754a1f950dc086cd9220b7
#
_entry.id   3b645cf512754a1f950dc086cd9220b7
#
_cell.length_a   1.000
_cell.length_b   1.000
_cell.length_c   1.000
_cell.angle_alpha   90.00
_cell.angle_beta   90.00
_cell.angle_gamma   90.00
#
_symmetry.space_group_name_H-M   'P 1'
#
loop_
_entity.id
_entity.type
_entity.pdbx_description
1 polymer ?
#
loop_
_entity_poly.entity_id
_entity_poly.type
_entity_poly.pdbx_seq_one_letter_code
_entity_poly.pdbx_strand_id
1 'polypeptide(L)'
;KSILAGTLLICIDPGHYGGKNAVGGTIPYTEGDFTLQLAKILAEKLKDEYGVSSILTRETADISMEGLTDGELDSTHISLRGEYARGTDLFLSLHTNANLDGANGYGTVEQPVSINKPILILNRPACESPEVLQIANTIGSKLAKSSYQLGIASVGEFDAVEKEEDIREWTDAYNDQLLAKGTVCRRMDQGEDYYGVLRGAADAGVPGMIIEHGFHTVPDMRKKAAAGELAEAWAEADADGLAGGYHLVKDTKTEEK
;
A
#
# COMPACT_ATOMS: atom_id res chain seq x y z
N LYS A 1 25.28 -1.58 0.55
CA LYS A 1 25.63 -1.01 1.88
C LYS A 1 24.45 -1.34 2.78
N SER A 2 24.64 -2.07 3.87
CA SER A 2 23.63 -2.26 4.91
C SER A 2 23.31 -0.88 5.51
N ILE A 3 22.07 -0.43 5.37
CA ILE A 3 21.58 0.76 6.07
C ILE A 3 21.42 0.35 7.54
N LEU A 4 21.94 1.17 8.46
CA LEU A 4 21.70 0.96 9.88
C LEU A 4 20.21 1.25 10.15
N ALA A 5 19.49 0.29 10.67
CA ALA A 5 18.03 0.38 10.93
C ALA A 5 17.63 1.67 11.68
N GLY A 6 18.43 2.11 12.64
CA GLY A 6 18.19 3.34 13.41
C GLY A 6 18.30 4.67 12.65
N THR A 7 18.69 4.65 11.36
CA THR A 7 18.74 5.86 10.51
C THR A 7 17.61 5.92 9.49
N LEU A 8 16.86 4.83 9.31
CA LEU A 8 15.76 4.76 8.34
C LEU A 8 14.49 5.38 8.94
N LEU A 9 13.89 6.28 8.20
CA LEU A 9 12.62 6.93 8.54
C LEU A 9 11.62 6.75 7.39
N ILE A 10 10.49 6.09 7.67
CA ILE A 10 9.45 5.81 6.70
C ILE A 10 8.21 6.65 6.99
N CYS A 11 7.68 7.33 5.97
CA CYS A 11 6.36 7.97 6.05
C CYS A 11 5.29 6.97 5.61
N ILE A 12 4.36 6.66 6.49
CA ILE A 12 3.23 5.78 6.22
C ILE A 12 1.98 6.64 6.12
N ASP A 13 1.29 6.55 5.01
CA ASP A 13 0.04 7.26 4.73
C ASP A 13 -1.12 6.25 4.74
N PRO A 14 -1.92 6.19 5.83
CA PRO A 14 -3.15 5.41 5.81
C PRO A 14 -4.12 6.03 4.81
N GLY A 15 -4.36 5.38 3.67
CA GLY A 15 -5.19 5.92 2.60
C GLY A 15 -6.56 6.41 3.07
N HIS A 16 -7.08 7.45 2.45
CA HIS A 16 -8.35 8.09 2.78
C HIS A 16 -8.44 8.63 4.21
N TYR A 17 -9.67 8.71 4.75
CA TYR A 17 -10.00 9.04 6.14
C TYR A 17 -11.11 8.11 6.63
N GLY A 18 -11.45 8.13 7.90
CA GLY A 18 -12.43 7.22 8.50
C GLY A 18 -13.80 7.27 7.82
N GLY A 19 -14.40 6.13 7.60
CA GLY A 19 -15.67 5.99 6.92
C GLY A 19 -15.63 6.09 5.39
N LYS A 20 -14.49 6.41 4.79
CA LYS A 20 -14.37 6.56 3.34
C LYS A 20 -14.26 5.21 2.62
N ASN A 21 -14.79 5.14 1.38
CA ASN A 21 -14.83 3.94 0.54
C ASN A 21 -15.47 2.75 1.27
N ALA A 22 -16.69 2.97 1.76
CA ALA A 22 -17.45 1.94 2.45
C ALA A 22 -18.09 0.96 1.46
N VAL A 23 -17.94 -0.32 1.73
CA VAL A 23 -18.67 -1.41 1.06
C VAL A 23 -19.72 -1.93 2.01
N GLY A 24 -20.98 -1.83 1.61
CA GLY A 24 -22.13 -2.29 2.39
C GLY A 24 -22.35 -3.82 2.30
N GLY A 25 -23.54 -4.25 2.71
CA GLY A 25 -23.98 -5.64 2.64
C GLY A 25 -23.71 -6.43 3.91
N THR A 26 -23.68 -7.76 3.80
CA THR A 26 -23.56 -8.68 4.94
C THR A 26 -22.17 -8.68 5.60
N ILE A 27 -21.16 -8.20 4.89
CA ILE A 27 -19.79 -8.09 5.37
C ILE A 27 -19.34 -6.66 5.08
N PRO A 28 -19.69 -5.70 5.95
CA PRO A 28 -19.32 -4.31 5.76
C PRO A 28 -17.81 -4.14 5.86
N TYR A 29 -17.29 -3.20 5.09
CA TYR A 29 -15.89 -2.87 5.06
C TYR A 29 -15.75 -1.38 4.77
N THR A 30 -14.75 -0.76 5.36
CA THR A 30 -14.42 0.64 5.12
C THR A 30 -12.92 0.74 4.91
N GLU A 31 -12.52 1.19 3.74
CA GLU A 31 -11.11 1.26 3.39
C GLU A 31 -10.35 2.19 4.32
N GLY A 32 -10.86 3.39 4.55
CA GLY A 32 -10.18 4.36 5.40
C GLY A 32 -9.96 3.87 6.83
N ASP A 33 -10.88 3.10 7.41
CA ASP A 33 -10.68 2.54 8.76
C ASP A 33 -9.68 1.38 8.76
N PHE A 34 -9.75 0.54 7.74
CA PHE A 34 -8.85 -0.60 7.60
C PHE A 34 -7.39 -0.16 7.37
N THR A 35 -7.15 0.82 6.50
CA THR A 35 -5.80 1.32 6.21
C THR A 35 -5.16 1.99 7.42
N LEU A 36 -5.95 2.64 8.28
CA LEU A 36 -5.46 3.18 9.54
C LEU A 36 -5.02 2.06 10.51
N GLN A 37 -5.82 1.00 10.62
CA GLN A 37 -5.46 -0.17 11.44
C GLN A 37 -4.17 -0.81 10.92
N LEU A 38 -4.09 -1.06 9.62
CA LEU A 38 -2.92 -1.64 8.96
C LEU A 38 -1.65 -0.80 9.20
N ALA A 39 -1.75 0.53 9.00
CA ALA A 39 -0.63 1.45 9.18
C ALA A 39 -0.07 1.46 10.61
N LYS A 40 -0.95 1.41 11.61
CA LYS A 40 -0.53 1.35 13.02
C LYS A 40 0.22 0.06 13.33
N ILE A 41 -0.32 -1.08 12.90
CA ILE A 41 0.32 -2.37 13.11
C ILE A 41 1.67 -2.41 12.38
N LEU A 42 1.74 -1.92 11.14
CA LEU A 42 2.99 -1.84 10.37
C LEU A 42 4.03 -0.98 11.09
N ALA A 43 3.64 0.20 11.58
CA ALA A 43 4.54 1.11 12.30
C ALA A 43 5.09 0.46 13.59
N GLU A 44 4.25 -0.25 14.35
CA GLU A 44 4.65 -1.00 15.54
C GLU A 44 5.63 -2.12 15.18
N LYS A 45 5.33 -2.95 14.18
CA LYS A 45 6.21 -4.02 13.72
C LYS A 45 7.57 -3.50 13.24
N LEU A 46 7.59 -2.46 12.44
CA LEU A 46 8.83 -1.84 11.97
C LEU A 46 9.71 -1.38 13.11
N LYS A 47 9.10 -0.75 14.13
CA LYS A 47 9.82 -0.29 15.31
C LYS A 47 10.31 -1.44 16.19
N ASP A 48 9.42 -2.36 16.54
CA ASP A 48 9.69 -3.37 17.56
C ASP A 48 10.54 -4.53 17.04
N GLU A 49 10.37 -4.90 15.77
CA GLU A 49 11.08 -6.03 15.17
C GLU A 49 12.35 -5.62 14.43
N TYR A 50 12.41 -4.38 13.90
CA TYR A 50 13.51 -3.94 13.03
C TYR A 50 14.19 -2.64 13.48
N GLY A 51 13.70 -1.98 14.53
CA GLY A 51 14.24 -0.71 15.01
C GLY A 51 14.08 0.45 14.00
N VAL A 52 13.12 0.35 13.07
CA VAL A 52 12.84 1.36 12.05
C VAL A 52 11.85 2.37 12.57
N SER A 53 12.14 3.65 12.41
CA SER A 53 11.22 4.74 12.77
C SER A 53 10.23 5.03 11.64
N SER A 54 9.01 5.40 12.00
CA SER A 54 7.99 5.84 11.05
C SER A 54 7.22 7.05 11.56
N ILE A 55 6.71 7.84 10.62
CA ILE A 55 5.70 8.89 10.86
C ILE A 55 4.44 8.54 10.08
N LEU A 56 3.28 8.84 10.63
CA LEU A 56 2.00 8.61 9.98
C LEU A 56 1.38 9.94 9.55
N THR A 57 0.78 10.00 8.35
CA THR A 57 0.05 11.20 7.89
C THR A 57 -1.22 11.46 8.70
N ARG A 58 -1.77 10.43 9.32
CA ARG A 58 -2.84 10.49 10.33
C ARG A 58 -2.73 9.36 11.33
N GLU A 59 -3.15 9.62 12.57
CA GLU A 59 -3.18 8.62 13.65
C GLU A 59 -4.61 8.35 14.14
N THR A 60 -5.59 9.08 13.62
CA THR A 60 -7.01 8.97 13.95
C THR A 60 -7.85 8.75 12.70
N ALA A 61 -9.16 8.58 12.88
CA ALA A 61 -10.09 8.51 11.75
C ALA A 61 -10.00 9.75 10.86
N ASP A 62 -9.87 10.92 11.47
CA ASP A 62 -9.76 12.18 10.76
C ASP A 62 -8.32 12.45 10.32
N ILE A 63 -8.17 13.26 9.26
CA ILE A 63 -6.87 13.79 8.83
C ILE A 63 -6.94 15.32 8.83
N SER A 64 -5.89 15.96 9.30
CA SER A 64 -5.77 17.43 9.28
C SER A 64 -4.34 17.86 9.01
N MET A 65 -4.17 18.73 8.02
CA MET A 65 -2.87 19.33 7.65
C MET A 65 -3.10 20.75 7.19
N GLU A 66 -2.30 21.69 7.68
CA GLU A 66 -2.32 23.11 7.26
C GLU A 66 -3.71 23.77 7.35
N GLY A 67 -4.55 23.33 8.29
CA GLY A 67 -5.91 23.85 8.47
C GLY A 67 -6.96 23.24 7.54
N LEU A 68 -6.58 22.31 6.67
CA LEU A 68 -7.46 21.50 5.83
C LEU A 68 -7.79 20.19 6.53
N THR A 69 -8.90 19.58 6.16
CA THR A 69 -9.38 18.32 6.78
C THR A 69 -9.89 17.33 5.75
N ASP A 70 -9.99 16.08 6.13
CA ASP A 70 -10.68 14.96 5.50
C ASP A 70 -10.86 15.04 3.97
N GLY A 71 -12.02 15.45 3.49
CA GLY A 71 -12.36 15.44 2.08
C GLY A 71 -11.50 16.38 1.22
N GLU A 72 -10.96 17.46 1.79
CA GLU A 72 -10.06 18.38 1.08
C GLU A 72 -8.70 17.70 0.86
N LEU A 73 -8.21 16.98 1.88
CA LEU A 73 -6.97 16.20 1.84
C LEU A 73 -7.12 14.85 1.15
N ASP A 74 -8.33 14.44 0.80
CA ASP A 74 -8.63 13.22 0.03
C ASP A 74 -9.02 13.53 -1.43
N SER A 75 -8.93 14.79 -1.84
CA SER A 75 -9.29 15.25 -3.18
C SER A 75 -8.44 16.43 -3.66
N THR A 76 -8.88 17.66 -3.43
CA THR A 76 -8.30 18.88 -4.03
C THR A 76 -6.87 19.15 -3.57
N HIS A 77 -6.56 18.83 -2.32
CA HIS A 77 -5.26 19.05 -1.69
C HIS A 77 -4.53 17.77 -1.28
N ILE A 78 -4.83 16.68 -1.98
CA ILE A 78 -4.30 15.33 -1.67
C ILE A 78 -2.77 15.26 -1.74
N SER A 79 -2.11 16.12 -2.52
CA SER A 79 -0.64 16.17 -2.60
C SER A 79 0.02 16.51 -1.27
N LEU A 80 -0.63 17.27 -0.38
CA LEU A 80 -0.08 17.60 0.93
C LEU A 80 0.22 16.35 1.78
N ARG A 81 -0.54 15.27 1.59
CA ARG A 81 -0.26 13.99 2.26
C ARG A 81 1.09 13.42 1.84
N GLY A 82 1.40 13.50 0.54
CA GLY A 82 2.71 13.09 0.02
C GLY A 82 3.83 14.05 0.44
N GLU A 83 3.58 15.37 0.41
CA GLU A 83 4.55 16.38 0.82
C GLU A 83 4.93 16.25 2.31
N TYR A 84 4.05 15.72 3.15
CA TYR A 84 4.31 15.39 4.55
C TYR A 84 5.50 14.45 4.73
N ALA A 85 5.83 13.66 3.72
CA ALA A 85 6.98 12.76 3.73
C ALA A 85 8.34 13.45 3.62
N ARG A 86 8.39 14.79 3.48
CA ARG A 86 9.65 15.53 3.33
C ARG A 86 10.65 15.19 4.43
N GLY A 87 11.83 14.74 4.01
CA GLY A 87 12.90 14.36 4.93
C GLY A 87 12.84 12.90 5.40
N THR A 88 11.91 12.10 4.89
CA THR A 88 11.90 10.64 5.08
C THR A 88 12.60 9.93 3.93
N ASP A 89 12.92 8.64 4.11
CA ASP A 89 13.61 7.84 3.11
C ASP A 89 12.66 7.19 2.11
N LEU A 90 11.42 6.93 2.52
CA LEU A 90 10.40 6.29 1.71
C LEU A 90 8.99 6.75 2.13
N PHE A 91 8.12 6.91 1.16
CA PHE A 91 6.68 7.18 1.34
C PHE A 91 5.86 5.94 0.94
N LEU A 92 5.00 5.47 1.84
CA LEU A 92 4.09 4.34 1.61
C LEU A 92 2.65 4.79 1.83
N SER A 93 1.84 4.83 0.79
CA SER A 93 0.40 5.07 0.90
C SER A 93 -0.33 3.72 0.81
N LEU A 94 -1.03 3.36 1.89
CA LEU A 94 -1.66 2.05 2.05
C LEU A 94 -3.11 2.12 1.61
N HIS A 95 -3.49 1.25 0.69
CA HIS A 95 -4.81 1.20 0.07
C HIS A 95 -5.31 -0.22 -0.14
N THR A 96 -6.59 -0.33 -0.46
CA THR A 96 -7.21 -1.52 -1.04
C THR A 96 -8.01 -1.14 -2.27
N ASN A 97 -7.92 -1.93 -3.30
CA ASN A 97 -8.47 -1.66 -4.62
C ASN A 97 -9.91 -2.19 -4.76
N ALA A 98 -10.57 -1.79 -5.84
CA ALA A 98 -11.84 -2.32 -6.31
C ALA A 98 -11.71 -2.79 -7.76
N ASN A 99 -12.15 -4.02 -8.04
CA ASN A 99 -12.15 -4.53 -9.42
C ASN A 99 -13.30 -3.95 -10.21
N LEU A 100 -13.06 -3.71 -11.50
CA LEU A 100 -14.12 -3.46 -12.46
C LEU A 100 -14.79 -4.79 -12.86
N ASP A 101 -16.11 -4.78 -13.02
CA ASP A 101 -16.87 -5.93 -13.50
C ASP A 101 -17.07 -5.93 -15.03
N GLY A 102 -16.09 -5.51 -15.77
CA GLY A 102 -16.15 -5.46 -17.23
C GLY A 102 -16.98 -4.28 -17.74
N ALA A 103 -18.20 -4.51 -18.21
CA ALA A 103 -19.01 -3.49 -18.88
C ALA A 103 -19.75 -2.51 -17.93
N ASN A 104 -19.89 -2.86 -16.66
CA ASN A 104 -20.78 -2.16 -15.73
C ASN A 104 -20.05 -1.38 -14.62
N GLY A 105 -18.74 -1.46 -14.56
CA GLY A 105 -17.97 -0.77 -13.54
C GLY A 105 -17.52 -1.69 -12.40
N TYR A 106 -17.58 -1.22 -11.19
CA TYR A 106 -17.02 -1.93 -10.03
C TYR A 106 -17.82 -3.16 -9.67
N GLY A 107 -17.13 -4.24 -9.29
CA GLY A 107 -17.74 -5.40 -8.68
C GLY A 107 -18.57 -5.00 -7.47
N THR A 108 -19.76 -5.58 -7.32
CA THR A 108 -20.67 -5.32 -6.21
C THR A 108 -20.64 -6.44 -5.18
N VAL A 109 -21.34 -6.22 -4.05
CA VAL A 109 -21.51 -7.27 -3.04
C VAL A 109 -22.28 -8.46 -3.60
N GLU A 110 -23.19 -8.21 -4.56
CA GLU A 110 -24.02 -9.20 -5.23
C GLU A 110 -23.27 -9.91 -6.36
N GLN A 111 -22.29 -9.25 -6.95
CA GLN A 111 -21.46 -9.78 -8.03
C GLN A 111 -19.98 -9.58 -7.69
N PRO A 112 -19.47 -10.34 -6.72
CA PRO A 112 -18.11 -10.17 -6.25
C PRO A 112 -17.10 -10.64 -7.29
N VAL A 113 -16.03 -9.89 -7.46
CA VAL A 113 -14.87 -10.30 -8.26
C VAL A 113 -14.00 -11.20 -7.40
N SER A 114 -13.54 -12.30 -7.97
CA SER A 114 -12.72 -13.30 -7.25
C SER A 114 -11.22 -12.99 -7.25
N ILE A 115 -10.77 -12.07 -8.11
CA ILE A 115 -9.34 -11.75 -8.24
C ILE A 115 -8.93 -10.83 -7.10
N ASN A 116 -7.94 -11.27 -6.34
CA ASN A 116 -7.34 -10.50 -5.26
C ASN A 116 -5.81 -10.59 -5.37
N LYS A 117 -5.15 -9.47 -5.65
CA LYS A 117 -3.72 -9.40 -5.91
C LYS A 117 -3.16 -8.06 -5.45
N PRO A 118 -1.90 -8.01 -4.97
CA PRO A 118 -1.26 -6.74 -4.64
C PRO A 118 -0.80 -6.02 -5.91
N ILE A 119 -0.93 -4.69 -5.90
CA ILE A 119 -0.44 -3.81 -6.96
C ILE A 119 0.33 -2.68 -6.29
N LEU A 120 1.56 -2.46 -6.72
CA LEU A 120 2.41 -1.41 -6.19
C LEU A 120 2.61 -0.35 -7.27
N ILE A 121 2.13 0.86 -7.01
CA ILE A 121 2.17 1.98 -7.95
C ILE A 121 3.27 2.93 -7.50
N LEU A 122 4.34 3.02 -8.27
CA LEU A 122 5.52 3.82 -7.95
C LEU A 122 5.37 5.26 -8.45
N ASN A 123 5.91 6.23 -7.69
CA ASN A 123 6.17 7.57 -8.20
C ASN A 123 7.46 7.58 -9.04
N ARG A 124 7.68 8.69 -9.77
CA ARG A 124 8.85 8.83 -10.66
C ARG A 124 10.18 8.59 -9.93
N PRO A 125 10.49 9.21 -8.76
CA PRO A 125 11.74 8.93 -8.05
C PRO A 125 11.90 7.46 -7.66
N ALA A 126 10.82 6.75 -7.34
CA ALA A 126 10.87 5.33 -7.02
C ALA A 126 11.13 4.46 -8.25
N CYS A 127 10.56 4.83 -9.42
CA CYS A 127 10.84 4.13 -10.68
C CYS A 127 12.32 4.21 -11.07
N GLU A 128 12.95 5.35 -10.84
CA GLU A 128 14.37 5.61 -11.15
C GLU A 128 15.35 4.97 -10.14
N SER A 129 14.84 4.40 -9.04
CA SER A 129 15.65 3.79 -7.97
C SER A 129 15.60 2.27 -8.01
N PRO A 130 16.70 1.58 -8.42
CA PRO A 130 16.74 0.12 -8.38
C PRO A 130 16.53 -0.47 -6.98
N GLU A 131 16.97 0.23 -5.93
CA GLU A 131 16.76 -0.18 -4.55
C GLU A 131 15.27 -0.15 -4.17
N VAL A 132 14.56 0.93 -4.50
CA VAL A 132 13.14 1.06 -4.20
C VAL A 132 12.30 0.12 -5.05
N LEU A 133 12.68 -0.12 -6.30
CA LEU A 133 12.05 -1.13 -7.15
C LEU A 133 12.20 -2.54 -6.55
N GLN A 134 13.39 -2.86 -6.00
CA GLN A 134 13.60 -4.11 -5.30
C GLN A 134 12.72 -4.21 -4.04
N ILE A 135 12.60 -3.12 -3.27
CA ILE A 135 11.71 -3.06 -2.09
C ILE A 135 10.25 -3.33 -2.51
N ALA A 136 9.76 -2.67 -3.55
CA ALA A 136 8.42 -2.88 -4.07
C ALA A 136 8.17 -4.35 -4.47
N ASN A 137 9.11 -4.96 -5.19
CA ASN A 137 9.03 -6.37 -5.55
C ASN A 137 8.97 -7.29 -4.33
N THR A 138 9.76 -6.99 -3.30
CA THR A 138 9.82 -7.81 -2.08
C THR A 138 8.51 -7.70 -1.30
N ILE A 139 7.98 -6.50 -1.13
CA ILE A 139 6.67 -6.25 -0.52
C ILE A 139 5.58 -7.00 -1.30
N GLY A 140 5.50 -6.79 -2.62
CA GLY A 140 4.48 -7.39 -3.47
C GLY A 140 4.51 -8.92 -3.43
N SER A 141 5.69 -9.52 -3.45
CA SER A 141 5.87 -10.97 -3.34
C SER A 141 5.41 -11.52 -1.99
N LYS A 142 5.70 -10.82 -0.90
CA LYS A 142 5.25 -11.19 0.45
C LYS A 142 3.74 -11.07 0.60
N LEU A 143 3.15 -9.98 0.10
CA LEU A 143 1.70 -9.76 0.10
C LEU A 143 0.95 -10.82 -0.72
N ALA A 144 1.42 -11.14 -1.93
CA ALA A 144 0.82 -12.18 -2.76
C ALA A 144 0.80 -13.54 -2.04
N LYS A 145 1.93 -13.91 -1.43
CA LYS A 145 2.06 -15.14 -0.65
C LYS A 145 1.13 -15.14 0.57
N SER A 146 1.09 -14.04 1.33
CA SER A 146 0.22 -13.88 2.50
C SER A 146 -1.26 -14.01 2.12
N SER A 147 -1.70 -13.33 1.08
CA SER A 147 -3.09 -13.39 0.56
C SER A 147 -3.47 -14.81 0.11
N TYR A 148 -2.57 -15.52 -0.54
CA TYR A 148 -2.78 -16.91 -0.92
C TYR A 148 -2.91 -17.84 0.31
N GLN A 149 -2.04 -17.66 1.31
CA GLN A 149 -2.08 -18.45 2.55
C GLN A 149 -3.36 -18.21 3.36
N LEU A 150 -3.91 -16.98 3.29
CA LEU A 150 -5.21 -16.65 3.90
C LEU A 150 -6.42 -17.20 3.10
N GLY A 151 -6.19 -17.74 1.91
CA GLY A 151 -7.25 -18.24 1.03
C GLY A 151 -8.08 -17.15 0.35
N ILE A 152 -7.54 -15.94 0.23
CA ILE A 152 -8.22 -14.78 -0.40
C ILE A 152 -7.69 -14.45 -1.80
N ALA A 153 -6.68 -15.15 -2.27
CA ALA A 153 -6.14 -15.01 -3.61
C ALA A 153 -6.07 -16.37 -4.32
N SER A 154 -6.25 -16.36 -5.63
CA SER A 154 -6.17 -17.57 -6.45
C SER A 154 -4.73 -18.02 -6.72
N VAL A 155 -3.76 -17.10 -6.64
CA VAL A 155 -2.33 -17.35 -6.81
C VAL A 155 -1.53 -16.61 -5.75
N GLY A 156 -0.42 -17.22 -5.31
CA GLY A 156 0.54 -16.63 -4.38
C GLY A 156 1.78 -16.07 -5.08
N GLU A 157 1.67 -15.79 -6.36
CA GLU A 157 2.76 -15.33 -7.21
C GLU A 157 2.64 -13.83 -7.49
N PHE A 158 3.78 -13.19 -7.68
CA PHE A 158 3.92 -11.78 -8.01
C PHE A 158 4.85 -11.63 -9.22
N ASP A 159 4.43 -10.85 -10.21
CA ASP A 159 5.25 -10.54 -11.38
C ASP A 159 6.23 -9.41 -11.01
N ALA A 160 7.42 -9.80 -10.58
CA ALA A 160 8.47 -8.85 -10.25
C ALA A 160 8.97 -8.12 -11.50
N VAL A 161 9.35 -6.86 -11.32
CA VAL A 161 9.90 -5.99 -12.36
C VAL A 161 11.35 -5.68 -12.00
N GLU A 162 12.29 -6.07 -12.84
CA GLU A 162 13.72 -5.94 -12.54
C GLU A 162 14.32 -4.60 -12.96
N LYS A 163 13.69 -3.92 -13.93
CA LYS A 163 14.22 -2.70 -14.52
C LYS A 163 13.12 -1.68 -14.74
N GLU A 164 13.51 -0.41 -14.71
CA GLU A 164 12.58 0.71 -14.93
C GLU A 164 11.81 0.60 -16.26
N GLU A 165 12.47 0.22 -17.33
CA GLU A 165 11.87 0.08 -18.67
C GLU A 165 10.78 -0.99 -18.77
N ASP A 166 10.76 -1.93 -17.83
CA ASP A 166 9.77 -3.00 -17.76
C ASP A 166 8.56 -2.63 -16.87
N ILE A 167 8.61 -1.49 -16.16
CA ILE A 167 7.51 -1.00 -15.33
C ILE A 167 6.32 -0.65 -16.25
N ARG A 168 5.20 -1.31 -16.04
CA ARG A 168 4.00 -1.09 -16.83
C ARG A 168 3.32 0.23 -16.49
N GLU A 169 2.81 0.90 -17.51
CA GLU A 169 1.94 2.05 -17.32
C GLU A 169 0.54 1.56 -16.95
N TRP A 170 0.06 1.98 -15.78
CA TRP A 170 -1.32 1.74 -15.38
C TRP A 170 -2.22 2.78 -16.07
N THR A 171 -3.15 2.34 -16.88
CA THR A 171 -4.15 3.20 -17.52
C THR A 171 -5.55 2.72 -17.13
N ASP A 172 -6.57 3.56 -17.30
CA ASP A 172 -7.96 3.15 -17.06
C ASP A 172 -8.41 2.01 -17.97
N ALA A 173 -7.70 1.79 -19.09
CA ALA A 173 -7.90 0.64 -19.95
C ALA A 173 -7.26 -0.65 -19.40
N TYR A 174 -6.37 -0.53 -18.42
CA TYR A 174 -5.91 -1.66 -17.63
C TYR A 174 -6.99 -2.02 -16.64
N ASN A 175 -7.91 -2.80 -17.09
CA ASN A 175 -8.71 -3.47 -16.10
C ASN A 175 -7.82 -4.56 -15.46
N ASP A 176 -8.01 -4.76 -14.20
CA ASP A 176 -7.27 -5.70 -13.37
C ASP A 176 -7.32 -7.15 -13.88
N GLN A 177 -8.24 -7.46 -14.77
CA GLN A 177 -8.37 -8.77 -15.44
C GLN A 177 -7.17 -9.09 -16.35
N LEU A 178 -6.46 -8.07 -16.84
CA LEU A 178 -5.25 -8.26 -17.66
C LEU A 178 -4.03 -8.64 -16.82
N LEU A 179 -4.08 -8.46 -15.50
CA LEU A 179 -3.02 -8.80 -14.58
C LEU A 179 -3.39 -10.07 -13.83
N ALA A 180 -2.96 -11.23 -14.33
CA ALA A 180 -3.22 -12.52 -13.67
C ALA A 180 -2.58 -12.61 -12.28
N LYS A 181 -1.46 -11.89 -12.07
CA LYS A 181 -0.69 -11.81 -10.83
C LYS A 181 -0.57 -10.35 -10.40
N GLY A 182 -0.21 -10.11 -9.13
CA GLY A 182 0.22 -8.79 -8.67
C GLY A 182 1.48 -8.32 -9.38
N THR A 183 1.70 -7.04 -9.45
CA THR A 183 2.89 -6.47 -10.10
C THR A 183 3.20 -5.05 -9.63
N VAL A 184 4.37 -4.56 -10.01
CA VAL A 184 4.76 -3.16 -9.91
C VAL A 184 4.34 -2.43 -11.19
N CYS A 185 3.78 -1.24 -11.02
CA CYS A 185 3.40 -0.36 -12.15
C CYS A 185 3.64 1.11 -11.80
N ARG A 186 3.43 1.98 -12.77
CA ARG A 186 3.33 3.43 -12.60
C ARG A 186 2.09 3.94 -13.31
N ARG A 187 1.63 5.14 -12.95
CA ARG A 187 0.60 5.86 -13.68
C ARG A 187 1.02 7.31 -13.83
N MET A 188 1.16 7.74 -15.08
CA MET A 188 1.60 9.09 -15.42
C MET A 188 0.48 9.85 -16.13
N ASP A 189 0.46 11.16 -15.92
CA ASP A 189 -0.36 12.10 -16.67
C ASP A 189 0.47 13.32 -17.04
N GLN A 190 0.59 13.62 -18.34
CA GLN A 190 1.36 14.75 -18.88
C GLN A 190 2.81 14.83 -18.36
N GLY A 191 3.42 13.69 -18.06
CA GLY A 191 4.81 13.59 -17.56
C GLY A 191 4.97 13.72 -16.04
N GLU A 192 3.87 13.80 -15.30
CA GLU A 192 3.84 13.81 -13.84
C GLU A 192 3.13 12.57 -13.28
N ASP A 193 3.35 12.28 -12.00
CA ASP A 193 2.63 11.21 -11.31
C ASP A 193 1.13 11.54 -11.27
N TYR A 194 0.29 10.63 -11.76
CA TYR A 194 -1.17 10.81 -11.81
C TYR A 194 -1.77 10.98 -10.41
N TYR A 195 -1.35 10.16 -9.45
CA TYR A 195 -1.90 10.21 -8.10
C TYR A 195 -1.29 11.36 -7.31
N GLY A 196 -2.14 12.23 -6.78
CA GLY A 196 -1.71 13.43 -6.05
C GLY A 196 -0.79 13.13 -4.86
N VAL A 197 -1.04 12.05 -4.11
CA VAL A 197 -0.16 11.66 -3.00
C VAL A 197 1.25 11.29 -3.48
N LEU A 198 1.35 10.61 -4.62
CA LEU A 198 2.65 10.25 -5.21
C LEU A 198 3.37 11.47 -5.77
N ARG A 199 2.63 12.39 -6.41
CA ARG A 199 3.18 13.66 -6.89
C ARG A 199 3.71 14.49 -5.74
N GLY A 200 2.95 14.62 -4.64
CA GLY A 200 3.40 15.35 -3.45
C GLY A 200 4.68 14.77 -2.84
N ALA A 201 4.79 13.44 -2.74
CA ALA A 201 6.01 12.80 -2.27
C ALA A 201 7.18 13.04 -3.24
N ALA A 202 6.95 12.96 -4.56
CA ALA A 202 7.96 13.26 -5.58
C ALA A 202 8.43 14.73 -5.50
N ASP A 203 7.52 15.67 -5.31
CA ASP A 203 7.84 17.10 -5.14
C ASP A 203 8.61 17.36 -3.84
N ALA A 204 8.40 16.52 -2.82
CA ALA A 204 9.20 16.53 -1.59
C ALA A 204 10.58 15.89 -1.77
N GLY A 205 10.87 15.29 -2.93
CA GLY A 205 12.12 14.57 -3.21
C GLY A 205 12.17 13.17 -2.62
N VAL A 206 11.02 12.58 -2.27
CA VAL A 206 10.93 11.28 -1.60
C VAL A 206 10.42 10.22 -2.58
N PRO A 207 11.14 9.11 -2.77
CA PRO A 207 10.61 7.97 -3.50
C PRO A 207 9.42 7.37 -2.73
N GLY A 208 8.39 6.96 -3.46
CA GLY A 208 7.19 6.48 -2.81
C GLY A 208 6.35 5.56 -3.67
N MET A 209 5.43 4.87 -3.01
CA MET A 209 4.49 3.97 -3.67
C MET A 209 3.12 3.98 -2.99
N ILE A 210 2.09 3.77 -3.79
CA ILE A 210 0.80 3.29 -3.31
C ILE A 210 0.87 1.76 -3.30
N ILE A 211 0.46 1.16 -2.20
CA ILE A 211 0.31 -0.28 -2.06
C ILE A 211 -1.18 -0.60 -2.05
N GLU A 212 -1.68 -1.12 -3.16
CA GLU A 212 -3.00 -1.73 -3.26
C GLU A 212 -2.88 -3.18 -2.81
N HIS A 213 -3.12 -3.44 -1.53
CA HIS A 213 -2.85 -4.73 -0.89
C HIS A 213 -3.69 -5.87 -1.44
N GLY A 214 -4.88 -5.57 -1.90
CA GLY A 214 -5.85 -6.50 -2.45
C GLY A 214 -7.14 -5.77 -2.82
N PHE A 215 -8.20 -6.51 -3.13
CA PHE A 215 -9.44 -5.94 -3.64
C PHE A 215 -10.57 -6.08 -2.62
N HIS A 216 -11.04 -4.98 -2.07
CA HIS A 216 -12.13 -4.97 -1.07
C HIS A 216 -13.49 -5.36 -1.66
N THR A 217 -13.62 -5.50 -2.98
CA THR A 217 -14.76 -6.12 -3.65
C THR A 217 -14.79 -7.64 -3.50
N VAL A 218 -13.67 -8.28 -3.11
CA VAL A 218 -13.60 -9.72 -2.84
C VAL A 218 -14.19 -10.04 -1.45
N PRO A 219 -15.26 -10.86 -1.34
CA PRO A 219 -15.91 -11.13 -0.06
C PRO A 219 -14.99 -11.79 0.98
N ASP A 220 -14.13 -12.70 0.54
CA ASP A 220 -13.23 -13.42 1.46
C ASP A 220 -12.17 -12.49 2.05
N MET A 221 -11.73 -11.47 1.33
CA MET A 221 -10.90 -10.39 1.86
C MET A 221 -11.61 -9.68 3.02
N ARG A 222 -12.89 -9.25 2.81
CA ARG A 222 -13.66 -8.56 3.86
C ARG A 222 -13.95 -9.46 5.07
N LYS A 223 -14.18 -10.76 4.86
CA LYS A 223 -14.33 -11.72 5.98
C LYS A 223 -13.07 -11.77 6.86
N LYS A 224 -11.90 -11.83 6.23
CA LYS A 224 -10.61 -11.84 6.95
C LYS A 224 -10.32 -10.50 7.64
N ALA A 225 -10.71 -9.38 7.01
CA ALA A 225 -10.63 -8.07 7.64
C ALA A 225 -11.52 -8.00 8.89
N ALA A 226 -12.79 -8.42 8.79
CA ALA A 226 -13.73 -8.44 9.90
C ALA A 226 -13.31 -9.39 11.05
N ALA A 227 -12.60 -10.45 10.75
CA ALA A 227 -12.03 -11.38 11.74
C ALA A 227 -10.76 -10.83 12.43
N GLY A 228 -10.22 -9.69 11.99
CA GLY A 228 -8.97 -9.12 12.50
C GLY A 228 -7.69 -9.82 12.01
N GLU A 229 -7.80 -10.83 11.15
CA GLU A 229 -6.66 -11.61 10.67
C GLU A 229 -5.87 -10.88 9.58
N LEU A 230 -6.56 -10.06 8.78
CA LEU A 230 -5.99 -9.51 7.54
C LEU A 230 -4.96 -8.41 7.79
N ALA A 231 -5.28 -7.45 8.67
CA ALA A 231 -4.39 -6.33 8.94
C ALA A 231 -3.05 -6.79 9.53
N GLU A 232 -3.07 -7.78 10.44
CA GLU A 232 -1.86 -8.39 10.99
C GLU A 232 -1.02 -9.09 9.92
N ALA A 233 -1.66 -9.92 9.09
CA ALA A 233 -0.97 -10.69 8.08
C ALA A 233 -0.36 -9.80 6.97
N TRP A 234 -1.05 -8.73 6.58
CA TRP A 234 -0.54 -7.79 5.60
C TRP A 234 0.53 -6.86 6.18
N ALA A 235 0.37 -6.40 7.43
CA ALA A 235 1.42 -5.64 8.10
C ALA A 235 2.72 -6.44 8.27
N GLU A 236 2.61 -7.74 8.59
CA GLU A 236 3.77 -8.64 8.63
C GLU A 236 4.42 -8.77 7.24
N ALA A 237 3.61 -8.93 6.18
CA ALA A 237 4.12 -9.03 4.82
C ALA A 237 4.83 -7.73 4.37
N ASP A 238 4.27 -6.57 4.71
CA ASP A 238 4.88 -5.26 4.42
C ASP A 238 6.19 -5.08 5.20
N ALA A 239 6.18 -5.34 6.50
CA ALA A 239 7.37 -5.22 7.34
C ALA A 239 8.50 -6.15 6.88
N ASP A 240 8.19 -7.41 6.63
CA ASP A 240 9.14 -8.40 6.09
C ASP A 240 9.62 -8.02 4.68
N GLY A 241 8.74 -7.45 3.85
CA GLY A 241 9.06 -6.98 2.52
C GLY A 241 10.03 -5.80 2.55
N LEU A 242 9.76 -4.80 3.39
CA LEU A 242 10.65 -3.66 3.64
C LEU A 242 12.00 -4.13 4.20
N ALA A 243 11.97 -5.00 5.20
CA ALA A 243 13.19 -5.55 5.79
C ALA A 243 14.04 -6.31 4.78
N GLY A 244 13.40 -7.12 3.92
CA GLY A 244 14.09 -7.84 2.85
C GLY A 244 14.70 -6.89 1.82
N GLY A 245 13.99 -5.85 1.41
CA GLY A 245 14.48 -4.86 0.47
C GLY A 245 15.63 -4.01 1.02
N TYR A 246 15.52 -3.57 2.26
CA TYR A 246 16.58 -2.81 2.95
C TYR A 246 17.66 -3.68 3.62
N HIS A 247 17.57 -5.01 3.50
CA HIS A 247 18.49 -5.96 4.15
C HIS A 247 18.59 -5.78 5.67
N LEU A 248 17.44 -5.52 6.32
CA LEU A 248 17.34 -5.40 7.77
C LEU A 248 17.28 -6.79 8.43
N VAL A 249 17.72 -6.85 9.66
CA VAL A 249 17.70 -8.07 10.49
C VAL A 249 16.76 -7.84 11.66
N LYS A 250 15.89 -8.79 11.95
CA LYS A 250 15.00 -8.72 13.14
C LYS A 250 15.84 -8.62 14.42
N ASP A 251 15.46 -7.73 15.31
CA ASP A 251 16.05 -7.63 16.64
C ASP A 251 15.66 -8.85 17.47
N THR A 252 16.62 -9.73 17.75
CA THR A 252 16.39 -10.99 18.50
C THR A 252 16.12 -10.79 19.99
N LYS A 253 15.96 -9.55 20.46
CA LYS A 253 15.79 -9.25 21.91
C LYS A 253 14.38 -9.49 22.45
N THR A 254 13.42 -9.86 21.63
CA THR A 254 12.00 -9.96 22.03
C THR A 254 11.55 -11.39 22.43
N GLU A 255 12.41 -12.42 22.29
CA GLU A 255 12.06 -13.82 22.63
C GLU A 255 12.32 -14.22 24.10
N GLU A 256 12.81 -13.32 24.94
CA GLU A 256 13.05 -13.60 26.37
C GLU A 256 12.08 -12.83 27.29
N LYS A 257 10.76 -13.08 27.15
CA LYS A 257 9.79 -12.71 28.22
C LYS A 257 8.67 -13.71 28.35
#